data_d9c3e820803f5c8577408131551105e5
#
_entry.id   d9c3e820803f5c8577408131551105e5
#
_cell.length_a   1.000
_cell.length_b   1.000
_cell.length_c   1.000
_cell.angle_alpha   90.00
_cell.angle_beta   90.00
_cell.angle_gamma   90.00
#
_symmetry.space_group_name_H-M   'P 1'
#
loop_
_entity.id
_entity.type
_entity.pdbx_description
1 polymer ?
#
loop_
_entity_poly.entity_id
_entity_poly.type
_entity_poly.pdbx_seq_one_letter_code
_entity_poly.pdbx_strand_id
1 'polypeptide(L)'
;MAQCTPKSFDLTGKVALITGASYGIGMAIAKAMAANGATIVFNDIKQELVDKGIAAYEEAGIKAHGYVCDVTNEDAVNEMVKKITAEVGHINVLVNNAG
;
A
#
# COMPACT_ATOMS: atom_id res chain seq x y z
N MET A 1 -9.44 25.28 -5.38
CA MET A 1 -8.84 25.26 -5.23
C MET A 1 -7.85 24.71 -5.58
N ALA A 2 -7.61 24.97 -6.03
CA ALA A 2 -6.49 24.48 -6.64
C ALA A 2 -5.42 24.11 -5.79
N GLN A 3 -5.68 24.28 -4.80
CA GLN A 3 -4.79 24.23 -3.91
C GLN A 3 -4.31 22.97 -3.50
N CYS A 4 -4.98 21.95 -3.81
CA CYS A 4 -4.44 20.64 -3.59
C CYS A 4 -3.50 20.32 -4.74
N THR A 5 -2.47 21.04 -4.84
CA THR A 5 -1.50 20.77 -5.88
C THR A 5 -0.62 19.60 -5.49
N PRO A 6 -0.01 18.92 -6.44
CA PRO A 6 0.89 17.82 -6.14
C PRO A 6 1.99 18.16 -5.14
N LYS A 7 2.42 19.40 -5.11
CA LYS A 7 3.46 19.80 -4.17
C LYS A 7 3.02 19.70 -2.73
N SER A 8 1.74 19.97 -2.45
CA SER A 8 1.21 19.85 -1.09
C SER A 8 1.15 18.43 -0.63
N PHE A 9 1.18 17.47 -1.54
CA PHE A 9 1.01 16.07 -1.25
C PHE A 9 2.16 15.23 -1.83
N ASP A 10 3.33 15.84 -1.94
CA ASP A 10 4.49 15.12 -2.44
C ASP A 10 4.89 14.04 -1.43
N LEU A 11 4.76 12.80 -1.86
CA LEU A 11 5.08 11.64 -1.04
C LEU A 11 6.35 10.93 -1.51
N THR A 12 7.16 11.60 -2.31
CA THR A 12 8.41 11.02 -2.79
C THR A 12 9.28 10.58 -1.61
N GLY A 13 9.73 9.35 -1.67
CA GLY A 13 10.55 8.79 -0.61
C GLY A 13 9.77 8.24 0.57
N LYS A 14 8.46 8.35 0.56
CA LYS A 14 7.62 7.81 1.63
C LYS A 14 7.15 6.40 1.27
N VAL A 15 7.08 5.55 2.27
CA VAL A 15 6.52 4.21 2.13
C VAL A 15 5.13 4.23 2.75
N ALA A 16 4.13 3.91 1.94
CA ALA A 16 2.74 3.89 2.38
C ALA A 16 2.22 2.45 2.39
N LEU A 17 1.70 2.04 3.54
CA LEU A 17 1.05 0.74 3.68
C LEU A 17 -0.46 0.97 3.71
N ILE A 18 -1.17 0.39 2.74
CA ILE A 18 -2.63 0.47 2.66
C ILE A 18 -3.18 -0.93 2.85
N THR A 19 -3.92 -1.15 3.93
CA THR A 19 -4.47 -2.48 4.20
C THR A 19 -5.68 -2.75 3.32
N GLY A 20 -5.81 -4.01 2.84
CA GLY A 20 -6.94 -4.39 2.02
C GLY A 20 -6.97 -3.71 0.66
N ALA A 21 -5.82 -3.42 0.06
CA ALA A 21 -5.74 -2.62 -1.16
C ALA A 21 -5.51 -3.42 -2.43
N SER A 22 -5.94 -4.69 -2.46
CA SER A 22 -5.85 -5.51 -3.67
C SER A 22 -6.83 -5.07 -4.75
N TYR A 23 -7.87 -4.33 -4.39
CA TYR A 23 -8.89 -3.86 -5.29
C TYR A 23 -9.71 -2.75 -4.61
N GLY A 24 -10.66 -2.18 -5.34
CA GLY A 24 -11.65 -1.26 -4.79
C GLY A 24 -11.09 0.05 -4.27
N ILE A 25 -11.69 0.53 -3.19
CA ILE A 25 -11.34 1.83 -2.60
C ILE A 25 -9.89 1.87 -2.14
N GLY A 26 -9.41 0.79 -1.53
CA GLY A 26 -8.03 0.74 -1.08
C GLY A 26 -7.04 0.89 -2.22
N MET A 27 -7.32 0.24 -3.35
CA MET A 27 -6.48 0.38 -4.53
C MET A 27 -6.53 1.79 -5.10
N ALA A 28 -7.71 2.42 -5.10
CA ALA A 28 -7.84 3.79 -5.59
C ALA A 28 -7.00 4.76 -4.74
N ILE A 29 -7.02 4.57 -3.42
CA ILE A 29 -6.21 5.37 -2.50
C ILE A 29 -4.73 5.15 -2.79
N ALA A 30 -4.32 3.89 -2.94
CA ALA A 30 -2.93 3.55 -3.22
C ALA A 30 -2.44 4.15 -4.54
N LYS A 31 -3.27 4.10 -5.57
CA LYS A 31 -2.91 4.68 -6.87
C LYS A 31 -2.73 6.19 -6.78
N ALA A 32 -3.60 6.86 -6.01
CA ALA A 32 -3.47 8.30 -5.79
C ALA A 32 -2.17 8.62 -5.06
N MET A 33 -1.82 7.84 -4.05
CA MET A 33 -0.58 8.05 -3.32
C MET A 33 0.64 7.79 -4.19
N ALA A 34 0.58 6.75 -5.02
CA ALA A 34 1.66 6.44 -5.96
C ALA A 34 1.86 7.59 -6.95
N ALA A 35 0.78 8.20 -7.41
CA ALA A 35 0.85 9.34 -8.31
C ALA A 35 1.57 10.53 -7.67
N ASN A 36 1.60 10.58 -6.35
CA ASN A 36 2.30 11.62 -5.60
C ASN A 36 3.70 11.16 -5.13
N GLY A 37 4.18 10.04 -5.64
CA GLY A 37 5.54 9.60 -5.41
C GLY A 37 5.76 8.55 -4.34
N ALA A 38 4.70 8.10 -3.67
CA ALA A 38 4.84 7.11 -2.61
C ALA A 38 5.21 5.74 -3.15
N THR A 39 6.00 5.02 -2.38
CA THR A 39 6.20 3.59 -2.60
C THR A 39 5.03 2.87 -1.95
N ILE A 40 4.33 2.05 -2.72
CA ILE A 40 3.12 1.41 -2.26
C ILE A 40 3.38 0.01 -1.73
N VAL A 41 2.89 -0.24 -0.53
CA VAL A 41 2.86 -1.56 0.08
C VAL A 41 1.41 -1.83 0.45
N PHE A 42 0.93 -3.01 0.17
CA PHE A 42 -0.44 -3.37 0.52
C PHE A 42 -0.51 -4.80 1.02
N ASN A 43 -1.61 -5.13 1.66
CA ASN A 43 -1.85 -6.50 2.08
C ASN A 43 -3.27 -6.91 1.78
N ASP A 44 -3.48 -8.20 1.77
CA ASP A 44 -4.82 -8.76 1.78
C ASP A 44 -4.76 -10.11 2.48
N ILE A 45 -5.93 -10.71 2.70
CA ILE A 45 -6.01 -11.92 3.50
C ILE A 45 -5.67 -13.18 2.72
N LYS A 46 -5.72 -13.13 1.40
CA LYS A 46 -5.45 -14.29 0.55
C LYS A 46 -4.36 -14.02 -0.47
N GLN A 47 -3.53 -15.00 -0.72
CA GLN A 47 -2.46 -14.87 -1.70
C GLN A 47 -2.99 -14.54 -3.09
N GLU A 48 -4.10 -15.13 -3.52
CA GLU A 48 -4.64 -14.85 -4.85
C GLU A 48 -5.08 -13.40 -5.00
N LEU A 49 -5.59 -12.79 -3.92
CA LEU A 49 -5.96 -11.38 -3.94
C LEU A 49 -4.72 -10.49 -4.05
N VAL A 50 -3.67 -10.86 -3.34
CA VAL A 50 -2.41 -10.14 -3.40
C VAL A 50 -1.83 -10.23 -4.82
N ASP A 51 -1.85 -11.41 -5.41
CA ASP A 51 -1.32 -11.61 -6.77
C ASP A 51 -2.09 -10.80 -7.81
N LYS A 52 -3.42 -10.79 -7.70
CA LYS A 52 -4.25 -9.99 -8.60
C LYS A 52 -4.00 -8.51 -8.40
N GLY A 53 -3.81 -8.10 -7.16
CA GLY A 53 -3.52 -6.71 -6.86
C GLY A 53 -2.20 -6.26 -7.46
N ILE A 54 -1.16 -7.08 -7.32
CA ILE A 54 0.15 -6.77 -7.90
C ILE A 54 0.02 -6.60 -9.41
N ALA A 55 -0.69 -7.52 -10.09
CA ALA A 55 -0.88 -7.44 -11.53
C ALA A 55 -1.61 -6.16 -11.93
N ALA A 56 -2.65 -5.79 -11.19
CA ALA A 56 -3.42 -4.58 -11.49
C ALA A 56 -2.57 -3.31 -11.30
N TYR A 57 -1.73 -3.29 -10.26
CA TYR A 57 -0.83 -2.15 -10.06
C TYR A 57 0.20 -2.08 -11.19
N GLU A 58 0.73 -3.21 -11.61
CA GLU A 58 1.68 -3.23 -12.73
C GLU A 58 1.07 -2.70 -14.02
N GLU A 59 -0.19 -3.04 -14.29
CA GLU A 59 -0.89 -2.51 -15.46
C GLU A 59 -1.02 -1.00 -15.42
N ALA A 60 -1.09 -0.43 -14.22
CA ALA A 60 -1.15 1.01 -14.04
C ALA A 60 0.24 1.65 -13.96
N GLY A 61 1.30 0.88 -14.15
CA GLY A 61 2.65 1.38 -14.09
C GLY A 61 3.19 1.56 -12.67
N ILE A 62 2.57 0.91 -11.70
CA ILE A 62 2.94 1.03 -10.30
C ILE A 62 3.60 -0.26 -9.81
N LYS A 63 4.80 -0.15 -9.27
CA LYS A 63 5.46 -1.30 -8.66
C LYS A 63 5.04 -1.34 -7.19
N ALA A 64 4.06 -2.17 -6.88
CA ALA A 64 3.57 -2.31 -5.52
C ALA A 64 4.12 -3.58 -4.88
N HIS A 65 4.26 -3.53 -3.56
CA HIS A 65 4.72 -4.68 -2.77
C HIS A 65 3.53 -5.24 -2.01
N GLY A 66 3.21 -6.51 -2.24
CA GLY A 66 2.04 -7.14 -1.64
C GLY A 66 2.42 -8.18 -0.58
N TYR A 67 1.64 -8.21 0.49
CA TYR A 67 1.84 -9.15 1.59
C TYR A 67 0.52 -9.82 1.96
N VAL A 68 0.58 -11.09 2.32
CA VAL A 68 -0.58 -11.79 2.85
C VAL A 68 -0.58 -11.62 4.36
N CYS A 69 -1.65 -11.06 4.90
CA CYS A 69 -1.74 -10.84 6.33
C CYS A 69 -3.19 -10.63 6.74
N ASP A 70 -3.60 -11.32 7.81
CA ASP A 70 -4.88 -11.08 8.44
C ASP A 70 -4.69 -9.99 9.48
N VAL A 71 -5.25 -8.80 9.21
CA VAL A 71 -5.05 -7.64 10.09
C VAL A 71 -5.74 -7.78 11.44
N THR A 72 -6.58 -8.80 11.62
CA THR A 72 -7.18 -9.06 12.93
C THR A 72 -6.23 -9.86 13.83
N ASN A 73 -5.12 -10.36 13.28
CA ASN A 73 -4.12 -11.09 14.04
C ASN A 73 -2.91 -10.20 14.30
N GLU A 74 -2.77 -9.77 15.54
CA GLU A 74 -1.71 -8.84 15.92
C GLU A 74 -0.31 -9.37 15.63
N ASP A 75 -0.06 -10.65 15.89
CA ASP A 75 1.25 -11.24 15.63
C ASP A 75 1.56 -11.24 14.14
N ALA A 76 0.57 -11.53 13.31
CA ALA A 76 0.74 -11.52 11.86
C ALA A 76 1.04 -10.10 11.37
N VAL A 77 0.38 -9.10 11.92
CA VAL A 77 0.64 -7.70 11.57
C VAL A 77 2.07 -7.31 11.94
N ASN A 78 2.50 -7.68 13.14
CA ASN A 78 3.86 -7.37 13.60
C ASN A 78 4.92 -8.01 12.69
N GLU A 79 4.70 -9.26 12.28
CA GLU A 79 5.61 -9.94 11.37
C GLU A 79 5.63 -9.27 10.00
N MET A 80 4.46 -8.87 9.49
CA MET A 80 4.37 -8.17 8.22
C MET A 80 5.14 -6.86 8.28
N VAL A 81 4.96 -6.07 9.34
CA VAL A 81 5.65 -4.80 9.49
C VAL A 81 7.16 -4.99 9.51
N LYS A 82 7.64 -6.03 10.19
CA LYS A 82 9.07 -6.34 10.21
C LYS A 82 9.59 -6.66 8.81
N LYS A 83 8.84 -7.46 8.04
CA LYS A 83 9.22 -7.80 6.67
C LYS A 83 9.25 -6.57 5.78
N ILE A 84 8.23 -5.73 5.88
CA ILE A 84 8.17 -4.50 5.08
C ILE A 84 9.38 -3.62 5.40
N THR A 85 9.67 -3.44 6.69
CA THR A 85 10.79 -2.60 7.10
C THR A 85 12.11 -3.13 6.55
N ALA A 86 12.28 -4.45 6.54
CA ALA A 86 13.50 -5.06 6.05
C ALA A 86 13.61 -5.06 4.52
N GLU A 87 12.49 -5.24 3.82
CA GLU A 87 12.48 -5.44 2.37
C GLU A 87 12.22 -4.19 1.57
N VAL A 88 11.44 -3.27 2.10
CA VAL A 88 11.01 -2.05 1.40
C VAL A 88 11.55 -0.81 2.08
N GLY A 89 11.31 -0.69 3.37
CA GLY A 89 11.77 0.46 4.14
C GLY A 89 10.81 0.80 5.25
N HIS A 90 11.16 1.84 6.00
CA HIS A 90 10.36 2.29 7.12
C HIS A 90 9.01 2.81 6.65
N ILE A 91 7.93 2.33 7.27
CA ILE A 91 6.58 2.76 6.91
C ILE A 91 6.35 4.18 7.44
N ASN A 92 6.03 5.10 6.54
CA ASN A 92 5.79 6.50 6.88
C ASN A 92 4.29 6.82 6.98
N VAL A 93 3.48 6.13 6.19
CA VAL A 93 2.04 6.37 6.13
C VAL A 93 1.31 5.05 6.23
N LEU A 94 0.30 5.00 7.08
CA LEU A 94 -0.55 3.81 7.22
C LEU A 94 -1.99 4.22 6.94
N VAL A 95 -2.60 3.56 5.96
CA VAL A 95 -4.02 3.73 5.66
C VAL A 95 -4.73 2.43 6.04
N ASN A 96 -5.56 2.51 7.05
CA ASN A 96 -6.29 1.35 7.54
C ASN A 96 -7.62 1.23 6.81
N ASN A 97 -7.60 0.55 5.67
CA ASN A 97 -8.75 0.39 4.80
C ASN A 97 -9.46 -0.96 5.03
N ALA A 98 -8.71 -1.98 5.41
CA ALA A 98 -9.29 -3.30 5.65
C ALA A 98 -10.02 -3.30 6.98
N GLY A 99 -11.18 -3.80 6.94
CA GLY A 99 -11.91 -3.94 8.15
C GLY A 99 -13.13 -3.20 8.23
#